data_2f3cb924fb2c083a8b21ca94014800ff
#
_entry.id   2f3cb924fb2c083a8b21ca94014800ff
#
_cell.length_a   1.000
_cell.length_b   1.000
_cell.length_c   1.000
_cell.angle_alpha   90.00
_cell.angle_beta   90.00
_cell.angle_gamma   90.00
#
_symmetry.space_group_name_H-M   'P 1'
#
loop_
_entity.id
_entity.type
_entity.pdbx_description
1 polymer ?
#
loop_
_entity_poly.entity_id
_entity_poly.type
_entity_poly.pdbx_seq_one_letter_code
_entity_poly.pdbx_strand_id
1 'polypeptide(L)'
;MLDKYRSRLLLFLRKYGDQRLTHKALRWLRDLPLGREHLGTAIAVAVHNKQLVGIIAVGKYGVDEAIIAVKPTARNKGVAKQLVSFIVNRLGRMYARVAVDNTASLNLCFSMNMVAFDMFTGVTGKPTLWLGAGDWRREEIEGIINK
;
A
#
# COMPACT_ATOMS: atom_id res chain seq x y z
N MET A 1 21.75 3.46 8.14
CA MET A 1 21.08 4.59 7.46
C MET A 1 19.61 4.32 7.17
N LEU A 2 19.26 3.15 6.68
CA LEU A 2 17.86 2.78 6.41
C LEU A 2 17.01 2.69 7.68
N ASP A 3 17.57 2.20 8.78
CA ASP A 3 16.84 2.05 10.04
C ASP A 3 16.43 3.40 10.65
N LYS A 4 17.23 4.43 10.43
CA LYS A 4 16.92 5.78 10.90
C LYS A 4 15.68 6.33 10.18
N TYR A 5 15.60 6.11 8.87
CA TYR A 5 14.42 6.50 8.10
C TYR A 5 13.21 5.65 8.45
N ARG A 6 13.41 4.38 8.72
CA ARG A 6 12.33 3.46 9.09
C ARG A 6 11.56 3.95 10.31
N SER A 7 12.27 4.41 11.34
CA SER A 7 11.63 4.95 12.54
C SER A 7 10.76 6.16 12.22
N ARG A 8 11.22 7.04 11.35
CA ARG A 8 10.44 8.20 10.90
C ARG A 8 9.21 7.79 10.12
N LEU A 9 9.34 6.77 9.26
CA LEU A 9 8.22 6.25 8.49
C LEU A 9 7.15 5.62 9.38
N LEU A 10 7.58 4.87 10.40
CA LEU A 10 6.65 4.27 11.37
C LEU A 10 5.91 5.34 12.16
N LEU A 11 6.61 6.39 12.60
CA LEU A 11 5.97 7.51 13.29
C LEU A 11 4.95 8.22 12.40
N PHE A 12 5.30 8.43 11.15
CA PHE A 12 4.40 9.05 10.18
C PHE A 12 3.13 8.21 10.00
N LEU A 13 3.29 6.90 9.84
CA LEU A 13 2.15 6.00 9.67
C LEU A 13 1.26 5.95 10.91
N ARG A 14 1.85 5.95 12.10
CA ARG A 14 1.06 5.98 13.34
C ARG A 14 0.27 7.26 13.48
N LYS A 15 0.83 8.38 13.02
CA LYS A 15 0.19 9.69 13.13
C LYS A 15 -0.86 9.91 12.05
N TYR A 16 -0.57 9.53 10.81
CA TYR A 16 -1.40 9.86 9.64
C TYR A 16 -2.03 8.68 8.94
N GLY A 17 -1.61 7.46 9.26
CA GLY A 17 -2.32 6.27 8.82
C GLY A 17 -3.67 6.26 9.51
N ASP A 18 -4.72 5.89 8.77
CA ASP A 18 -6.04 5.85 9.36
C ASP A 18 -6.17 4.65 10.32
N GLN A 19 -7.33 4.52 10.97
CA GLN A 19 -7.59 3.44 11.93
C GLN A 19 -7.60 2.05 11.31
N ARG A 20 -7.49 1.97 9.98
CA ARG A 20 -7.43 0.71 9.23
C ARG A 20 -6.04 0.11 9.19
N LEU A 21 -5.03 0.88 9.59
CA LEU A 21 -3.65 0.40 9.66
C LEU A 21 -3.51 -0.50 10.89
N THR A 22 -3.28 -1.79 10.63
CA THR A 22 -3.22 -2.78 11.70
C THR A 22 -1.84 -2.84 12.35
N HIS A 23 -1.79 -3.36 13.59
CA HIS A 23 -0.51 -3.63 14.23
C HIS A 23 0.34 -4.61 13.43
N LYS A 24 -0.31 -5.55 12.74
CA LYS A 24 0.37 -6.50 11.86
C LYS A 24 1.10 -5.78 10.73
N ALA A 25 0.44 -4.81 10.09
CA ALA A 25 1.05 -4.04 9.01
C ALA A 25 2.22 -3.20 9.50
N LEU A 26 2.11 -2.58 10.67
CA LEU A 26 3.19 -1.80 11.25
C LEU A 26 4.39 -2.68 11.63
N ARG A 27 4.12 -3.88 12.19
CA ARG A 27 5.19 -4.85 12.49
C ARG A 27 5.86 -5.34 11.22
N TRP A 28 5.07 -5.58 10.16
CA TRP A 28 5.62 -5.96 8.87
C TRP A 28 6.60 -4.91 8.36
N LEU A 29 6.24 -3.63 8.41
CA LEU A 29 7.13 -2.56 7.96
C LEU A 29 8.36 -2.44 8.86
N ARG A 30 8.19 -2.59 10.18
CA ARG A 30 9.30 -2.55 11.13
C ARG A 30 10.34 -3.61 10.82
N ASP A 31 9.89 -4.81 10.46
CA ASP A 31 10.74 -5.98 10.27
C ASP A 31 11.12 -6.20 8.79
N LEU A 32 10.62 -5.35 7.89
CA LEU A 32 10.83 -5.51 6.45
C LEU A 32 12.33 -5.39 6.11
N PRO A 33 12.91 -6.42 5.47
CA PRO A 33 14.28 -6.29 5.00
C PRO A 33 14.34 -5.30 3.86
N LEU A 34 15.13 -4.24 4.02
CA LEU A 34 15.33 -3.22 3.01
C LEU A 34 16.61 -3.53 2.25
N GLY A 35 16.45 -4.29 1.18
CA GLY A 35 17.56 -4.67 0.32
C GLY A 35 17.10 -4.82 -1.11
N ARG A 36 18.06 -4.79 -2.05
CA ARG A 36 17.78 -4.86 -3.48
C ARG A 36 17.23 -6.22 -3.92
N GLU A 37 17.40 -7.24 -3.09
CA GLU A 37 17.11 -8.61 -3.47
C GLU A 37 15.66 -9.03 -3.26
N HIS A 38 14.83 -8.16 -2.68
CA HIS A 38 13.45 -8.51 -2.38
C HIS A 38 12.54 -8.06 -3.51
N LEU A 39 12.25 -9.00 -4.42
CA LEU A 39 11.37 -8.74 -5.57
C LEU A 39 9.99 -8.30 -5.11
N GLY A 40 9.50 -7.25 -5.76
CA GLY A 40 8.18 -6.72 -5.47
C GLY A 40 8.08 -5.94 -4.17
N THR A 41 9.22 -5.63 -3.54
CA THR A 41 9.26 -4.81 -2.33
C THR A 41 9.75 -3.41 -2.67
N ALA A 42 9.00 -2.40 -2.25
CA ALA A 42 9.38 -1.01 -2.49
C ALA A 42 8.73 -0.10 -1.46
N ILE A 43 9.47 0.95 -1.10
CA ILE A 43 8.97 2.03 -0.27
C ILE A 43 9.22 3.32 -1.04
N ALA A 44 8.19 4.15 -1.18
CA ALA A 44 8.32 5.47 -1.78
C ALA A 44 7.77 6.51 -0.82
N VAL A 45 8.39 7.68 -0.84
CA VAL A 45 7.98 8.78 0.02
C VAL A 45 7.74 10.02 -0.82
N ALA A 46 6.80 10.84 -0.39
CA ALA A 46 6.56 12.16 -0.95
C ALA A 46 7.05 13.21 0.04
N VAL A 47 7.87 14.13 -0.45
CA VAL A 47 8.46 15.19 0.37
C VAL A 47 8.09 16.54 -0.24
N HIS A 48 7.63 17.46 0.59
CA HIS A 48 7.30 18.82 0.17
C HIS A 48 7.87 19.79 1.20
N ASN A 49 8.63 20.77 0.75
CA ASN A 49 9.30 21.75 1.64
C ASN A 49 10.09 21.05 2.74
N LYS A 50 10.86 20.03 2.36
CA LYS A 50 11.72 19.24 3.26
C LYS A 50 10.96 18.46 4.33
N GLN A 51 9.64 18.35 4.20
CA GLN A 51 8.80 17.59 5.12
C GLN A 51 8.18 16.38 4.43
N LEU A 52 8.12 15.29 5.16
CA LEU A 52 7.45 14.07 4.71
C LEU A 52 5.94 14.31 4.69
N VAL A 53 5.32 14.16 3.53
CA VAL A 53 3.88 14.38 3.36
C VAL A 53 3.13 13.12 2.93
N GLY A 54 3.84 12.08 2.51
CA GLY A 54 3.19 10.82 2.14
C GLY A 54 4.18 9.68 2.07
N ILE A 55 3.64 8.47 2.18
CA ILE A 55 4.42 7.23 2.09
C ILE A 55 3.56 6.13 1.48
N ILE A 56 4.19 5.29 0.68
CA ILE A 56 3.64 4.00 0.26
C ILE A 56 4.70 2.93 0.48
N ALA A 57 4.29 1.79 1.00
CA ALA A 57 5.17 0.63 1.20
C ALA A 57 4.43 -0.62 0.75
N VAL A 58 5.07 -1.40 -0.11
CA VAL A 58 4.50 -2.64 -0.62
C VAL A 58 5.51 -3.77 -0.48
N GLY A 59 5.01 -4.97 -0.19
CA GLY A 59 5.81 -6.18 -0.17
C GLY A 59 5.18 -7.23 -1.06
N LYS A 60 6.01 -7.92 -1.82
CA LYS A 60 5.59 -8.94 -2.79
C LYS A 60 4.53 -8.39 -3.73
N TYR A 61 4.82 -7.22 -4.33
CA TYR A 61 3.91 -6.50 -5.24
C TYR A 61 2.60 -6.06 -4.58
N GLY A 62 2.52 -6.04 -3.26
CA GLY A 62 1.30 -5.75 -2.51
C GLY A 62 0.57 -6.97 -2.00
N VAL A 63 1.00 -8.19 -2.39
CA VAL A 63 0.38 -9.44 -1.95
C VAL A 63 0.57 -9.64 -0.44
N ASP A 64 1.77 -9.39 0.08
CA ASP A 64 2.04 -9.48 1.51
C ASP A 64 1.42 -8.30 2.24
N GLU A 65 1.70 -7.10 1.77
CA GLU A 65 1.17 -5.89 2.38
C GLU A 65 1.25 -4.72 1.40
N ALA A 66 0.30 -3.81 1.50
CA ALA A 66 0.32 -2.53 0.79
C ALA A 66 -0.21 -1.46 1.73
N ILE A 67 0.63 -0.53 2.09
CA ILE A 67 0.32 0.53 3.05
C ILE A 67 0.51 1.88 2.37
N ILE A 68 -0.45 2.77 2.51
CA ILE A 68 -0.32 4.14 2.03
C ILE A 68 -0.87 5.10 3.08
N ALA A 69 -0.20 6.22 3.26
CA ALA A 69 -0.68 7.30 4.11
C ALA A 69 -0.23 8.64 3.55
N VAL A 70 -1.10 9.63 3.62
CA VAL A 70 -0.84 10.99 3.17
C VAL A 70 -1.25 11.96 4.29
N LYS A 71 -0.37 12.91 4.58
CA LYS A 71 -0.65 13.93 5.58
C LYS A 71 -1.94 14.69 5.22
N PRO A 72 -2.84 14.95 6.18
CA PRO A 72 -4.13 15.59 5.87
C PRO A 72 -4.02 16.89 5.08
N THR A 73 -3.03 17.71 5.36
CA THR A 73 -2.82 18.98 4.64
C THR A 73 -2.36 18.80 3.21
N ALA A 74 -1.89 17.61 2.85
CA ALA A 74 -1.44 17.28 1.50
C ALA A 74 -2.44 16.42 0.72
N ARG A 75 -3.60 16.11 1.32
CA ARG A 75 -4.65 15.32 0.66
C ARG A 75 -5.32 16.14 -0.44
N ASN A 76 -5.91 15.44 -1.42
CA ASN A 76 -6.60 16.03 -2.59
C ASN A 76 -5.67 16.83 -3.50
N LYS A 77 -4.35 16.60 -3.41
CA LYS A 77 -3.34 17.24 -4.26
C LYS A 77 -2.63 16.25 -5.16
N GLY A 78 -3.16 15.03 -5.27
CA GLY A 78 -2.60 14.01 -6.14
C GLY A 78 -1.40 13.25 -5.58
N VAL A 79 -1.05 13.44 -4.31
CA VAL A 79 0.10 12.76 -3.69
C VAL A 79 -0.08 11.25 -3.69
N ALA A 80 -1.25 10.76 -3.28
CA ALA A 80 -1.53 9.32 -3.24
C ALA A 80 -1.43 8.71 -4.64
N LYS A 81 -1.97 9.37 -5.65
CA LYS A 81 -1.90 8.90 -7.04
C LYS A 81 -0.46 8.85 -7.53
N GLN A 82 0.35 9.85 -7.21
CA GLN A 82 1.76 9.85 -7.58
C GLN A 82 2.52 8.71 -6.92
N LEU A 83 2.24 8.41 -5.66
CA LEU A 83 2.87 7.30 -4.94
C LEU A 83 2.50 5.95 -5.55
N VAL A 84 1.22 5.72 -5.81
CA VAL A 84 0.76 4.48 -6.44
C VAL A 84 1.37 4.34 -7.84
N SER A 85 1.33 5.40 -8.63
CA SER A 85 1.89 5.41 -9.98
C SER A 85 3.38 5.08 -9.97
N PHE A 86 4.12 5.64 -9.03
CA PHE A 86 5.55 5.34 -8.88
C PHE A 86 5.78 3.85 -8.62
N ILE A 87 5.00 3.24 -7.75
CA ILE A 87 5.13 1.82 -7.43
C ILE A 87 4.79 0.95 -8.65
N VAL A 88 3.68 1.25 -9.32
CA VAL A 88 3.26 0.47 -10.50
C VAL A 88 4.32 0.56 -11.60
N ASN A 89 4.85 1.74 -11.85
CA ASN A 89 5.88 1.93 -12.87
C ASN A 89 7.19 1.23 -12.51
N ARG A 90 7.55 1.25 -11.23
CA ARG A 90 8.80 0.62 -10.78
C ARG A 90 8.71 -0.90 -10.73
N LEU A 91 7.60 -1.44 -10.27
CA LEU A 91 7.45 -2.89 -10.08
C LEU A 91 6.77 -3.59 -11.26
N GLY A 92 6.08 -2.85 -12.12
CA GLY A 92 5.35 -3.40 -13.26
C GLY A 92 3.93 -3.83 -12.93
N ARG A 93 3.64 -4.09 -11.67
CA ARG A 93 2.31 -4.45 -11.19
C ARG A 93 2.18 -4.19 -9.70
N MET A 94 0.94 -4.10 -9.24
CA MET A 94 0.67 -3.89 -7.83
C MET A 94 -0.68 -4.52 -7.48
N TYR A 95 -0.75 -5.13 -6.31
CA TYR A 95 -1.98 -5.66 -5.72
C TYR A 95 -2.34 -4.88 -4.46
N ALA A 96 -3.62 -4.77 -4.20
CA ALA A 96 -4.12 -4.14 -2.98
C ALA A 96 -5.38 -4.86 -2.50
N ARG A 97 -5.55 -4.93 -1.19
CA ARG A 97 -6.76 -5.42 -0.54
C ARG A 97 -7.46 -4.23 0.08
N VAL A 98 -8.70 -4.00 -0.29
CA VAL A 98 -9.45 -2.83 0.18
C VAL A 98 -10.83 -3.27 0.64
N ALA A 99 -11.18 -2.99 1.87
CA ALA A 99 -12.52 -3.25 2.39
C ALA A 99 -13.56 -2.43 1.61
N VAL A 100 -14.72 -3.02 1.34
CA VAL A 100 -15.73 -2.36 0.49
C VAL A 100 -16.28 -1.08 1.11
N ASP A 101 -16.18 -0.91 2.41
CA ASP A 101 -16.60 0.32 3.09
C ASP A 101 -15.51 1.41 3.12
N ASN A 102 -14.32 1.10 2.63
CA ASN A 102 -13.24 2.09 2.54
C ASN A 102 -13.34 2.85 1.21
N THR A 103 -14.31 3.74 1.15
CA THR A 103 -14.66 4.48 -0.06
C THR A 103 -13.49 5.29 -0.61
N ALA A 104 -12.72 5.93 0.27
CA ALA A 104 -11.59 6.77 -0.15
C ALA A 104 -10.53 5.94 -0.87
N SER A 105 -10.17 4.77 -0.33
CA SER A 105 -9.17 3.90 -0.96
C SER A 105 -9.72 3.28 -2.26
N LEU A 106 -10.99 2.88 -2.28
CA LEU A 106 -11.59 2.36 -3.52
C LEU A 106 -11.61 3.42 -4.62
N ASN A 107 -11.98 4.65 -4.28
CA ASN A 107 -11.97 5.75 -5.25
C ASN A 107 -10.57 5.99 -5.80
N LEU A 108 -9.56 5.95 -4.94
CA LEU A 108 -8.17 6.08 -5.37
C LEU A 108 -7.80 4.96 -6.35
N CYS A 109 -8.07 3.70 -5.98
CA CYS A 109 -7.72 2.55 -6.80
C CYS A 109 -8.41 2.61 -8.17
N PHE A 110 -9.72 2.87 -8.20
CA PHE A 110 -10.45 2.93 -9.46
C PHE A 110 -10.04 4.14 -10.31
N SER A 111 -9.67 5.25 -9.68
CA SER A 111 -9.15 6.42 -10.43
C SER A 111 -7.80 6.12 -11.08
N MET A 112 -7.07 5.12 -10.58
CA MET A 112 -5.81 4.65 -11.13
C MET A 112 -5.98 3.48 -12.10
N ASN A 113 -7.22 3.19 -12.50
CA ASN A 113 -7.57 2.08 -13.41
C ASN A 113 -7.24 0.70 -12.84
N MET A 114 -7.20 0.55 -11.53
CA MET A 114 -7.08 -0.77 -10.91
C MET A 114 -8.36 -1.55 -11.12
N VAL A 115 -8.23 -2.87 -11.25
CA VAL A 115 -9.33 -3.77 -11.51
C VAL A 115 -9.58 -4.62 -10.28
N ALA A 116 -10.83 -4.64 -9.79
CA ALA A 116 -11.24 -5.55 -8.74
C ALA A 116 -11.52 -6.92 -9.38
N PHE A 117 -10.78 -7.94 -8.97
CA PHE A 117 -10.85 -9.26 -9.61
C PHE A 117 -11.25 -10.38 -8.66
N ASP A 118 -11.32 -10.11 -7.36
CA ASP A 118 -11.79 -11.09 -6.38
C ASP A 118 -12.28 -10.40 -5.11
N MET A 119 -12.99 -11.15 -4.28
CA MET A 119 -13.52 -10.67 -3.00
C MET A 119 -13.43 -11.78 -1.97
N PHE A 120 -13.15 -11.40 -0.73
CA PHE A 120 -13.10 -12.33 0.39
C PHE A 120 -13.58 -11.62 1.67
N THR A 121 -13.85 -12.39 2.71
CA THR A 121 -14.19 -11.81 4.02
C THR A 121 -12.91 -11.53 4.77
N GLY A 122 -12.67 -10.24 5.09
CA GLY A 122 -11.49 -9.82 5.82
C GLY A 122 -11.52 -10.21 7.29
N VAL A 123 -10.42 -9.98 7.98
CA VAL A 123 -10.25 -10.34 9.39
C VAL A 123 -11.26 -9.64 10.31
N THR A 124 -11.79 -8.50 9.89
CA THR A 124 -12.81 -7.75 10.64
C THR A 124 -14.23 -8.17 10.28
N GLY A 125 -14.40 -9.22 9.47
CA GLY A 125 -15.71 -9.69 9.01
C GLY A 125 -16.27 -8.90 7.83
N LYS A 126 -15.55 -7.94 7.28
CA LYS A 126 -16.01 -7.10 6.19
C LYS A 126 -15.61 -7.68 4.84
N PRO A 127 -16.50 -7.57 3.82
CA PRO A 127 -16.09 -7.91 2.46
C PRO A 127 -14.91 -7.04 2.03
N THR A 128 -13.94 -7.68 1.41
CA THR A 128 -12.68 -7.03 1.01
C THR A 128 -12.39 -7.42 -0.43
N LEU A 129 -12.03 -6.44 -1.25
CA LEU A 129 -11.72 -6.65 -2.66
C LEU A 129 -10.21 -6.83 -2.83
N TRP A 130 -9.84 -7.76 -3.71
CA TRP A 130 -8.52 -7.79 -4.32
C TRP A 130 -8.55 -6.94 -5.58
N LEU A 131 -7.61 -6.00 -5.68
CA LEU A 131 -7.45 -5.15 -6.85
C LEU A 131 -6.06 -5.30 -7.43
N GLY A 132 -5.97 -5.18 -8.75
CA GLY A 132 -4.70 -5.28 -9.46
C GLY A 132 -4.49 -4.10 -10.39
N ALA A 133 -3.22 -3.69 -10.52
CA ALA A 133 -2.78 -2.65 -11.43
C ALA A 133 -1.59 -3.14 -12.26
N GLY A 134 -1.39 -2.55 -13.44
CA GLY A 134 -0.31 -2.93 -14.34
C GLY A 134 -0.49 -4.34 -14.89
N ASP A 135 0.57 -5.12 -14.94
CA ASP A 135 0.56 -6.48 -15.45
C ASP A 135 0.09 -7.51 -14.41
N TRP A 136 -0.95 -7.17 -13.66
CA TRP A 136 -1.46 -8.05 -12.62
C TRP A 136 -1.97 -9.37 -13.20
N ARG A 137 -1.90 -10.45 -12.41
CA ARG A 137 -2.38 -11.79 -12.79
C ARG A 137 -3.09 -12.41 -11.61
N ARG A 138 -4.29 -12.93 -11.86
CA ARG A 138 -5.08 -13.61 -10.83
C ARG A 138 -4.32 -14.81 -10.25
N GLU A 139 -3.53 -15.52 -11.06
CA GLU A 139 -2.79 -16.69 -10.63
C GLU A 139 -1.83 -16.43 -9.49
N GLU A 140 -1.30 -15.22 -9.39
CA GLU A 140 -0.39 -14.85 -8.28
C GLU A 140 -1.10 -14.86 -6.93
N ILE A 141 -2.41 -14.69 -6.92
CA ILE A 141 -3.22 -14.59 -5.70
C ILE A 141 -3.92 -15.91 -5.39
N GLU A 142 -4.19 -16.75 -6.37
CA GLU A 142 -5.00 -17.96 -6.19
C GLU A 142 -4.45 -18.89 -5.10
N GLY A 143 -3.15 -19.06 -5.00
CA GLY A 143 -2.54 -19.88 -3.96
C GLY A 143 -2.77 -19.34 -2.55
N ILE A 144 -3.08 -18.06 -2.41
CA ILE A 144 -3.35 -17.42 -1.14
C ILE A 144 -4.85 -17.47 -0.81
N ILE A 145 -5.69 -17.23 -1.80
CA ILE A 145 -7.15 -17.22 -1.64
C ILE A 145 -7.66 -18.60 -1.25
N ASN A 146 -7.08 -19.67 -1.81
CA ASN A 146 -7.52 -21.05 -1.61
C ASN A 146 -6.90 -21.73 -0.39
N LYS A 147 -6.17 -21.00 0.40
CA LYS A 147 -5.68 -21.46 1.70
C LYS A 147 -6.61 -20.96 2.78
#